data_7a7915e07d64518e1490e1b1cf1df8e6
#
_entry.id   7a7915e07d64518e1490e1b1cf1df8e6
#
_cell.length_a   1.000
_cell.length_b   1.000
_cell.length_c   1.000
_cell.angle_alpha   90.00
_cell.angle_beta   90.00
_cell.angle_gamma   90.00
#
_symmetry.space_group_name_H-M   'P 1'
#
loop_
_entity.id
_entity.type
_entity.pdbx_description
1 polymer ?
#
loop_
_entity_poly.entity_id
_entity_poly.type
_entity_poly.pdbx_seq_one_letter_code
_entity_poly.pdbx_strand_id
1 'polypeptide(L)'
;MNIKVCGITEMKQLQQLDGLAIDFAGMIFYKDSPRYIGDKLSKNDVKKADFDLKKTGVFVNPEMIDVLDAIDEYGLEVVQLHGNESPEMCEDLSAEVEVIKVFSIKDNKEDIDEMVAKYDAVCDYYLFDKATDYSIGGTGQQFDWNILTKAKIEKPFFLSGGIAVEDAAKLKAFKHPDFFGVDINSRFETEPGVKDMAKLLQFKLALK
;
A
#
# COMPACT_ATOMS: atom_id res chain seq x y z
N MET A 1 10.41 3.17 11.11
CA MET A 1 9.84 2.34 10.04
C MET A 1 8.41 2.79 9.82
N ASN A 2 8.06 3.18 8.59
CA ASN A 2 6.72 3.65 8.25
C ASN A 2 5.74 2.48 8.13
N ILE A 3 4.47 2.73 8.43
CA ILE A 3 3.40 1.73 8.35
C ILE A 3 2.28 2.26 7.47
N LYS A 4 1.95 1.51 6.42
CA LYS A 4 0.74 1.69 5.64
C LYS A 4 -0.28 0.62 6.03
N VAL A 5 -1.52 1.03 6.26
CA VAL A 5 -2.64 0.10 6.52
C VAL A 5 -3.63 0.20 5.37
N CYS A 6 -3.76 -0.88 4.61
CA CYS A 6 -4.59 -0.93 3.39
C CYS A 6 -5.98 -1.53 3.66
N GLY A 7 -6.95 -1.20 2.80
CA GLY A 7 -8.31 -1.76 2.85
C GLY A 7 -9.21 -1.12 3.89
N ILE A 8 -9.10 0.19 4.08
CA ILE A 8 -9.95 0.97 4.98
C ILE A 8 -11.32 1.21 4.32
N THR A 9 -12.39 0.96 5.08
CA THR A 9 -13.78 1.07 4.60
C THR A 9 -14.66 1.94 5.48
N GLU A 10 -14.15 2.45 6.60
CA GLU A 10 -14.93 3.25 7.56
C GLU A 10 -14.15 4.49 8.01
N MET A 11 -14.85 5.61 8.15
CA MET A 11 -14.26 6.87 8.65
C MET A 11 -13.66 6.72 10.05
N LYS A 12 -14.32 5.94 10.92
CA LYS A 12 -13.82 5.64 12.26
C LYS A 12 -12.44 4.98 12.24
N GLN A 13 -12.18 4.11 11.26
CA GLN A 13 -10.87 3.46 11.13
C GLN A 13 -9.79 4.49 10.76
N LEU A 14 -10.07 5.44 9.83
CA LEU A 14 -9.14 6.52 9.51
C LEU A 14 -8.76 7.32 10.76
N GLN A 15 -9.74 7.73 11.55
CA GLN A 15 -9.52 8.45 12.81
C GLN A 15 -8.69 7.66 13.83
N GLN A 16 -8.93 6.34 13.92
CA GLN A 16 -8.19 5.48 14.84
C GLN A 16 -6.75 5.26 14.37
N LEU A 17 -6.52 5.12 13.05
CA LEU A 17 -5.19 4.99 12.47
C LEU A 17 -4.36 6.27 12.67
N ASP A 18 -4.97 7.41 12.46
CA ASP A 18 -4.36 8.71 12.72
C ASP A 18 -3.96 8.84 14.20
N GLY A 19 -4.88 8.53 15.12
CA GLY A 19 -4.60 8.49 16.56
C GLY A 19 -3.53 7.47 16.97
N LEU A 20 -3.31 6.42 16.17
CA LEU A 20 -2.20 5.50 16.33
C LEU A 20 -0.91 6.02 15.66
N ALA A 21 -0.91 7.19 15.04
CA ALA A 21 0.18 7.72 14.22
C ALA A 21 0.67 6.69 13.18
N ILE A 22 -0.25 6.15 12.40
CA ILE A 22 0.02 5.36 11.18
C ILE A 22 0.32 6.36 10.07
N ASP A 23 1.24 6.02 9.19
CA ASP A 23 1.77 6.98 8.21
C ASP A 23 0.91 7.06 6.94
N PHE A 24 0.28 5.93 6.52
CA PHE A 24 -0.53 5.86 5.31
C PHE A 24 -1.79 5.01 5.53
N ALA A 25 -2.93 5.44 5.01
CA ALA A 25 -4.18 4.69 5.01
C ALA A 25 -4.69 4.44 3.59
N GLY A 26 -4.79 3.17 3.20
CA GLY A 26 -5.19 2.75 1.85
C GLY A 26 -6.69 2.49 1.73
N MET A 27 -7.35 3.17 0.80
CA MET A 27 -8.74 2.98 0.38
C MET A 27 -8.76 2.32 -0.99
N ILE A 28 -9.46 1.19 -1.15
CA ILE A 28 -9.41 0.39 -2.38
C ILE A 28 -10.56 0.76 -3.32
N PHE A 29 -10.21 1.24 -4.51
CA PHE A 29 -11.14 1.62 -5.58
C PHE A 29 -11.37 0.52 -6.63
N TYR A 30 -10.87 -0.68 -6.40
CA TYR A 30 -11.07 -1.85 -7.26
C TYR A 30 -12.34 -2.61 -6.88
N LYS A 31 -13.33 -2.68 -7.79
CA LYS A 31 -14.70 -3.17 -7.53
C LYS A 31 -14.75 -4.65 -7.12
N ASP A 32 -13.82 -5.48 -7.63
CA ASP A 32 -13.79 -6.90 -7.31
C ASP A 32 -13.13 -7.20 -5.95
N SER A 33 -12.62 -6.19 -5.27
CA SER A 33 -12.05 -6.34 -3.93
C SER A 33 -13.16 -6.47 -2.87
N PRO A 34 -13.05 -7.42 -1.93
CA PRO A 34 -13.97 -7.48 -0.78
C PRO A 34 -13.85 -6.24 0.13
N ARG A 35 -12.78 -5.45 -0.06
CA ARG A 35 -12.49 -4.21 0.65
C ARG A 35 -12.75 -2.97 -0.21
N TYR A 36 -13.51 -3.13 -1.29
CA TYR A 36 -13.91 -1.99 -2.13
C TYR A 36 -14.68 -0.97 -1.29
N ILE A 37 -14.26 0.30 -1.38
CA ILE A 37 -14.89 1.35 -0.58
C ILE A 37 -16.29 1.67 -1.07
N GLY A 38 -16.57 1.66 -2.39
CA GLY A 38 -17.88 2.01 -2.96
C GLY A 38 -18.45 3.25 -2.30
N ASP A 39 -19.69 3.12 -1.80
CA ASP A 39 -20.39 4.18 -1.05
C ASP A 39 -20.19 4.09 0.48
N LYS A 40 -19.24 3.28 0.96
CA LYS A 40 -19.02 3.07 2.39
C LYS A 40 -18.39 4.27 3.09
N LEU A 41 -17.62 5.08 2.35
CA LEU A 41 -16.97 6.29 2.83
C LEU A 41 -17.56 7.52 2.15
N SER A 42 -17.96 8.49 2.94
CA SER A 42 -18.37 9.80 2.45
C SER A 42 -17.16 10.54 1.86
N LYS A 43 -17.19 10.83 0.56
CA LYS A 43 -16.15 11.57 -0.15
C LYS A 43 -15.81 12.87 0.55
N ASN A 44 -16.84 13.66 0.87
CA ASN A 44 -16.69 14.97 1.50
C ASN A 44 -16.10 14.89 2.92
N ASP A 45 -16.45 13.86 3.69
CA ASP A 45 -15.91 13.71 5.05
C ASP A 45 -14.43 13.30 5.02
N VAL A 46 -14.05 12.40 4.09
CA VAL A 46 -12.64 12.02 3.89
C VAL A 46 -11.82 13.21 3.38
N LYS A 47 -12.35 13.95 2.38
CA LYS A 47 -11.67 15.12 1.81
C LYS A 47 -11.41 16.20 2.86
N LYS A 48 -12.39 16.47 3.73
CA LYS A 48 -12.28 17.53 4.75
C LYS A 48 -11.54 17.13 6.01
N ALA A 49 -11.31 15.84 6.20
CA ALA A 49 -10.59 15.38 7.38
C ALA A 49 -9.14 15.82 7.33
N ASP A 50 -8.71 16.47 8.40
CA ASP A 50 -7.33 16.90 8.63
C ASP A 50 -6.63 15.81 9.44
N PHE A 51 -5.93 14.92 8.75
CA PHE A 51 -5.17 13.81 9.31
C PHE A 51 -3.68 14.02 9.08
N ASP A 52 -2.85 13.56 10.02
CA ASP A 52 -1.40 13.48 9.83
C ASP A 52 -1.01 12.31 8.90
N LEU A 53 -1.86 11.29 8.78
CA LEU A 53 -1.67 10.16 7.86
C LEU A 53 -1.97 10.55 6.41
N LYS A 54 -1.21 10.01 5.45
CA LYS A 54 -1.46 10.20 4.01
C LYS A 54 -2.62 9.34 3.51
N LYS A 55 -3.64 9.99 2.94
CA LYS A 55 -4.78 9.34 2.30
C LYS A 55 -4.34 8.73 0.96
N THR A 56 -4.39 7.41 0.87
CA THR A 56 -3.91 6.66 -0.29
C THR A 56 -5.06 5.97 -1.03
N GLY A 57 -5.24 6.27 -2.32
CA GLY A 57 -6.14 5.53 -3.20
C GLY A 57 -5.44 4.34 -3.85
N VAL A 58 -6.05 3.14 -3.79
CA VAL A 58 -5.49 1.93 -4.39
C VAL A 58 -6.32 1.50 -5.59
N PHE A 59 -5.68 1.41 -6.74
CA PHE A 59 -6.30 1.14 -8.03
C PHE A 59 -5.66 -0.06 -8.71
N VAL A 60 -6.42 -0.70 -9.60
CA VAL A 60 -5.97 -1.83 -10.43
C VAL A 60 -6.43 -1.61 -11.86
N ASN A 61 -5.49 -1.34 -12.77
CA ASN A 61 -5.72 -1.04 -14.17
C ASN A 61 -6.89 -0.05 -14.39
N PRO A 62 -6.89 1.12 -13.71
CA PRO A 62 -7.97 2.09 -13.82
C PRO A 62 -7.86 2.88 -15.13
N GLU A 63 -8.96 3.52 -15.52
CA GLU A 63 -8.88 4.64 -16.45
C GLU A 63 -8.33 5.89 -15.72
N MET A 64 -7.56 6.72 -16.40
CA MET A 64 -6.94 7.93 -15.82
C MET A 64 -7.99 8.85 -15.17
N ILE A 65 -9.14 9.03 -15.83
CA ILE A 65 -10.20 9.91 -15.32
C ILE A 65 -10.75 9.43 -13.99
N ASP A 66 -10.88 8.12 -13.77
CA ASP A 66 -11.38 7.56 -12.51
C ASP A 66 -10.40 7.86 -11.35
N VAL A 67 -9.10 7.87 -11.64
CA VAL A 67 -8.07 8.20 -10.65
C VAL A 67 -8.11 9.69 -10.30
N LEU A 68 -8.16 10.56 -11.31
CA LEU A 68 -8.21 12.02 -11.12
C LEU A 68 -9.47 12.45 -10.36
N ASP A 69 -10.62 11.87 -10.71
CA ASP A 69 -11.88 12.11 -9.98
C ASP A 69 -11.76 11.69 -8.51
N ALA A 70 -11.16 10.53 -8.24
CA ALA A 70 -10.97 10.07 -6.86
C ALA A 70 -9.99 10.95 -6.07
N ILE A 71 -8.90 11.42 -6.70
CA ILE A 71 -7.96 12.38 -6.10
C ILE A 71 -8.73 13.62 -5.63
N ASP A 72 -9.52 14.22 -6.53
CA ASP A 72 -10.29 15.43 -6.19
C ASP A 72 -11.39 15.16 -5.16
N GLU A 73 -12.19 14.09 -5.36
CA GLU A 73 -13.36 13.81 -4.52
C GLU A 73 -13.02 13.43 -3.09
N TYR A 74 -11.93 12.67 -2.88
CA TYR A 74 -11.51 12.19 -1.56
C TYR A 74 -10.35 12.98 -0.96
N GLY A 75 -9.72 13.87 -1.74
CA GLY A 75 -8.51 14.57 -1.33
C GLY A 75 -7.35 13.60 -1.09
N LEU A 76 -7.11 12.70 -2.06
CA LEU A 76 -6.01 11.75 -1.98
C LEU A 76 -4.67 12.46 -2.13
N GLU A 77 -3.70 12.05 -1.36
CA GLU A 77 -2.33 12.57 -1.37
C GLU A 77 -1.37 11.59 -2.05
N VAL A 78 -1.79 10.32 -2.13
CA VAL A 78 -1.01 9.21 -2.70
C VAL A 78 -1.91 8.34 -3.55
N VAL A 79 -1.42 7.91 -4.71
CA VAL A 79 -2.05 6.90 -5.57
C VAL A 79 -1.18 5.65 -5.60
N GLN A 80 -1.75 4.51 -5.27
CA GLN A 80 -1.11 3.21 -5.41
C GLN A 80 -1.67 2.47 -6.63
N LEU A 81 -0.81 2.19 -7.60
CA LEU A 81 -1.11 1.46 -8.82
C LEU A 81 -0.71 -0.01 -8.67
N HIS A 82 -1.70 -0.90 -8.55
CA HIS A 82 -1.53 -2.31 -8.17
C HIS A 82 -1.78 -3.28 -9.34
N GLY A 83 -1.87 -2.78 -10.55
CA GLY A 83 -2.05 -3.57 -11.77
C GLY A 83 -0.83 -3.52 -12.69
N ASN A 84 -1.09 -3.49 -14.01
CA ASN A 84 -0.08 -3.42 -15.06
C ASN A 84 0.01 -2.02 -15.68
N GLU A 85 -0.20 -0.99 -14.86
CA GLU A 85 -0.16 0.41 -15.30
C GLU A 85 1.21 0.77 -15.87
N SER A 86 1.22 1.53 -16.96
CA SER A 86 2.45 1.91 -17.66
C SER A 86 3.26 2.99 -16.91
N PRO A 87 4.56 3.13 -17.22
CA PRO A 87 5.37 4.24 -16.72
C PRO A 87 4.78 5.62 -17.07
N GLU A 88 4.21 5.77 -18.26
CA GLU A 88 3.58 7.01 -18.71
C GLU A 88 2.40 7.40 -17.81
N MET A 89 1.56 6.44 -17.42
CA MET A 89 0.49 6.69 -16.46
C MET A 89 1.02 7.11 -15.09
N CYS A 90 2.11 6.50 -14.64
CA CYS A 90 2.77 6.92 -13.40
C CYS A 90 3.31 8.35 -13.49
N GLU A 91 3.93 8.71 -14.63
CA GLU A 91 4.48 10.04 -14.88
C GLU A 91 3.37 11.11 -14.85
N ASP A 92 2.27 10.86 -15.56
CA ASP A 92 1.12 11.79 -15.58
C ASP A 92 0.55 12.01 -14.17
N LEU A 93 0.41 10.95 -13.36
CA LEU A 93 -0.11 11.04 -12.01
C LEU A 93 0.88 11.67 -11.03
N SER A 94 2.18 11.50 -11.24
CA SER A 94 3.21 12.07 -10.36
C SER A 94 3.27 13.61 -10.38
N ALA A 95 2.64 14.24 -11.38
CA ALA A 95 2.46 15.69 -11.43
C ALA A 95 1.39 16.21 -10.44
N GLU A 96 0.48 15.34 -10.00
CA GLU A 96 -0.66 15.71 -9.15
C GLU A 96 -0.49 15.21 -7.70
N VAL A 97 0.00 13.97 -7.51
CA VAL A 97 0.12 13.30 -6.21
C VAL A 97 1.35 12.40 -6.15
N GLU A 98 1.71 11.92 -4.96
CA GLU A 98 2.74 10.89 -4.83
C GLU A 98 2.25 9.55 -5.40
N VAL A 99 3.12 8.83 -6.10
CA VAL A 99 2.79 7.56 -6.76
C VAL A 99 3.53 6.38 -6.13
N ILE A 100 2.79 5.37 -5.71
CA ILE A 100 3.31 4.05 -5.32
C ILE A 100 3.07 3.06 -6.47
N LYS A 101 4.12 2.52 -7.09
CA LYS A 101 3.97 1.41 -8.04
C LYS A 101 4.16 0.07 -7.35
N VAL A 102 3.20 -0.83 -7.52
CA VAL A 102 3.26 -2.18 -6.97
C VAL A 102 3.90 -3.14 -7.95
N PHE A 103 4.83 -3.95 -7.43
CA PHE A 103 5.44 -5.07 -8.13
C PHE A 103 5.04 -6.38 -7.45
N SER A 104 4.36 -7.24 -8.21
CA SER A 104 3.88 -8.53 -7.73
C SER A 104 4.93 -9.61 -7.94
N ILE A 105 5.47 -10.15 -6.85
CA ILE A 105 6.53 -11.17 -6.86
C ILE A 105 5.91 -12.57 -6.89
N LYS A 106 6.13 -13.31 -7.99
CA LYS A 106 5.62 -14.67 -8.18
C LYS A 106 6.53 -15.71 -7.55
N ASP A 107 7.81 -15.63 -7.87
CA ASP A 107 8.82 -16.52 -7.34
C ASP A 107 10.11 -15.77 -6.97
N ASN A 108 11.12 -16.49 -6.47
CA ASN A 108 12.38 -15.88 -6.03
C ASN A 108 13.43 -15.79 -7.16
N LYS A 109 13.03 -15.88 -8.42
CA LYS A 109 13.92 -15.84 -9.60
C LYS A 109 13.72 -14.59 -10.45
N GLU A 110 12.81 -13.71 -10.05
CA GLU A 110 12.54 -12.47 -10.78
C GLU A 110 13.74 -11.52 -10.70
N ASP A 111 14.01 -10.86 -11.80
CA ASP A 111 15.00 -9.78 -11.87
C ASP A 111 14.34 -8.48 -11.41
N ILE A 112 14.56 -8.16 -10.14
CA ILE A 112 13.97 -6.96 -9.52
C ILE A 112 14.52 -5.69 -10.16
N ASP A 113 15.81 -5.67 -10.53
CA ASP A 113 16.45 -4.50 -11.13
C ASP A 113 15.78 -4.17 -12.48
N GLU A 114 15.50 -5.19 -13.30
CA GLU A 114 14.79 -5.02 -14.56
C GLU A 114 13.33 -4.59 -14.38
N MET A 115 12.66 -5.14 -13.34
CA MET A 115 11.25 -4.81 -13.04
C MET A 115 11.08 -3.33 -12.71
N VAL A 116 11.96 -2.76 -11.89
CA VAL A 116 11.82 -1.39 -11.39
C VAL A 116 12.35 -0.33 -12.34
N ALA A 117 13.36 -0.66 -13.16
CA ALA A 117 14.13 0.30 -13.96
C ALA A 117 13.28 1.27 -14.80
N LYS A 118 12.14 0.81 -15.34
CA LYS A 118 11.25 1.67 -16.16
C LYS A 118 10.49 2.70 -15.32
N TYR A 119 10.39 2.51 -14.00
CA TYR A 119 9.57 3.32 -13.10
C TYR A 119 10.41 4.25 -12.22
N ASP A 120 11.77 4.17 -12.26
CA ASP A 120 12.65 4.94 -11.40
C ASP A 120 12.47 6.46 -11.50
N ALA A 121 12.16 6.97 -12.70
CA ALA A 121 11.96 8.41 -12.91
C ALA A 121 10.54 8.91 -12.60
N VAL A 122 9.55 8.00 -12.50
CA VAL A 122 8.12 8.36 -12.58
C VAL A 122 7.29 7.93 -11.36
N CYS A 123 7.91 7.33 -10.35
CA CYS A 123 7.26 6.96 -9.08
C CYS A 123 8.01 7.52 -7.88
N ASP A 124 7.32 7.74 -6.78
CA ASP A 124 7.91 8.18 -5.51
C ASP A 124 8.27 7.00 -4.63
N TYR A 125 7.45 5.95 -4.68
CA TYR A 125 7.64 4.73 -3.89
C TYR A 125 7.42 3.48 -4.73
N TYR A 126 8.04 2.39 -4.28
CA TYR A 126 7.69 1.05 -4.73
C TYR A 126 7.00 0.28 -3.62
N LEU A 127 6.24 -0.74 -3.99
CA LEU A 127 5.67 -1.70 -3.07
C LEU A 127 5.84 -3.09 -3.66
N PHE A 128 6.45 -4.00 -2.90
CA PHE A 128 6.63 -5.39 -3.31
C PHE A 128 5.63 -6.27 -2.57
N ASP A 129 4.71 -6.90 -3.32
CA ASP A 129 3.67 -7.78 -2.79
C ASP A 129 3.81 -9.19 -3.34
N LYS A 130 3.31 -10.18 -2.60
CA LYS A 130 3.27 -11.57 -3.09
C LYS A 130 2.20 -11.73 -4.17
N ALA A 131 2.61 -12.07 -5.39
CA ALA A 131 1.67 -12.45 -6.43
C ALA A 131 0.97 -13.77 -6.11
N THR A 132 -0.29 -13.88 -6.53
CA THR A 132 -1.04 -15.12 -6.47
C THR A 132 -1.81 -15.32 -7.76
N ASP A 133 -2.01 -16.59 -8.14
CA ASP A 133 -2.68 -16.96 -9.40
C ASP A 133 -4.18 -16.58 -9.42
N TYR A 134 -4.75 -16.21 -8.28
CA TYR A 134 -6.21 -16.08 -8.10
C TYR A 134 -6.69 -14.73 -7.55
N SER A 135 -5.80 -13.83 -7.11
CA SER A 135 -6.24 -12.54 -6.59
C SER A 135 -5.15 -11.47 -6.63
N ILE A 136 -5.56 -10.25 -6.87
CA ILE A 136 -4.72 -9.06 -6.76
C ILE A 136 -4.74 -8.63 -5.29
N GLY A 137 -3.68 -9.01 -4.56
CA GLY A 137 -3.46 -8.66 -3.15
C GLY A 137 -4.31 -9.43 -2.11
N GLY A 138 -3.90 -9.39 -0.86
CA GLY A 138 -4.69 -9.85 0.28
C GLY A 138 -4.73 -11.36 0.56
N THR A 139 -3.85 -12.16 -0.03
CA THR A 139 -3.82 -13.63 0.14
C THR A 139 -3.23 -14.08 1.46
N GLY A 140 -2.54 -13.19 2.16
CA GLY A 140 -1.87 -13.50 3.42
C GLY A 140 -0.64 -14.40 3.29
N GLN A 141 -0.11 -14.58 2.08
CA GLN A 141 1.15 -15.29 1.81
C GLN A 141 2.31 -14.31 1.70
N GLN A 142 3.52 -14.76 2.08
CA GLN A 142 4.77 -14.01 1.97
C GLN A 142 5.61 -14.56 0.81
N PHE A 143 6.41 -13.70 0.20
CA PHE A 143 7.56 -14.09 -0.62
C PHE A 143 8.85 -14.01 0.21
N ASP A 144 9.94 -14.55 -0.31
CA ASP A 144 11.24 -14.43 0.37
C ASP A 144 11.82 -13.01 0.19
N TRP A 145 11.72 -12.18 1.22
CA TRP A 145 12.23 -10.80 1.19
C TRP A 145 13.73 -10.69 0.93
N ASN A 146 14.49 -11.77 1.11
CA ASN A 146 15.94 -11.76 0.86
C ASN A 146 16.28 -11.47 -0.60
N ILE A 147 15.37 -11.70 -1.56
CA ILE A 147 15.59 -11.34 -2.97
C ILE A 147 15.78 -9.83 -3.17
N LEU A 148 15.21 -9.01 -2.29
CA LEU A 148 15.35 -7.55 -2.35
C LEU A 148 16.63 -7.04 -1.69
N THR A 149 17.31 -7.82 -0.84
CA THR A 149 18.45 -7.32 -0.04
C THR A 149 19.66 -6.89 -0.89
N LYS A 150 19.76 -7.38 -2.13
CA LYS A 150 20.86 -7.08 -3.05
C LYS A 150 20.37 -6.42 -4.35
N ALA A 151 19.08 -6.20 -4.50
CA ALA A 151 18.50 -5.54 -5.66
C ALA A 151 18.90 -4.05 -5.69
N LYS A 152 19.08 -3.51 -6.89
CA LYS A 152 19.35 -2.07 -7.08
C LYS A 152 18.03 -1.31 -7.10
N ILE A 153 17.48 -1.10 -5.92
CA ILE A 153 16.29 -0.30 -5.72
C ILE A 153 16.75 1.07 -5.23
N GLU A 154 16.52 2.12 -6.01
CA GLU A 154 16.93 3.49 -5.69
C GLU A 154 15.76 4.39 -5.23
N LYS A 155 14.63 3.77 -4.95
CA LYS A 155 13.41 4.42 -4.43
C LYS A 155 13.02 3.86 -3.08
N PRO A 156 12.47 4.68 -2.18
CA PRO A 156 11.86 4.18 -0.95
C PRO A 156 10.83 3.11 -1.26
N PHE A 157 10.85 1.99 -0.53
CA PHE A 157 9.89 0.92 -0.81
C PHE A 157 9.25 0.30 0.42
N PHE A 158 8.05 -0.22 0.20
CA PHE A 158 7.28 -0.97 1.18
C PHE A 158 7.39 -2.48 0.90
N LEU A 159 7.47 -3.26 1.98
CA LEU A 159 7.21 -4.68 1.94
C LEU A 159 5.72 -4.94 2.21
N SER A 160 5.11 -5.81 1.43
CA SER A 160 3.73 -6.27 1.58
C SER A 160 3.63 -7.79 1.48
N GLY A 161 2.41 -8.32 1.56
CA GLY A 161 2.11 -9.75 1.44
C GLY A 161 2.19 -10.51 2.75
N GLY A 162 1.03 -10.78 3.36
CA GLY A 162 0.88 -11.68 4.51
C GLY A 162 1.60 -11.29 5.79
N ILE A 163 2.09 -10.08 5.91
CA ILE A 163 2.75 -9.58 7.12
C ILE A 163 1.80 -9.66 8.31
N ALA A 164 2.30 -10.18 9.44
CA ALA A 164 1.58 -10.35 10.69
C ALA A 164 2.38 -9.80 11.88
N VAL A 165 1.80 -9.79 13.08
CA VAL A 165 2.46 -9.27 14.30
C VAL A 165 3.77 -10.01 14.59
N GLU A 166 3.81 -11.30 14.31
CA GLU A 166 4.95 -12.19 14.54
C GLU A 166 6.16 -11.83 13.66
N ASP A 167 5.96 -11.15 12.56
CA ASP A 167 7.03 -10.76 11.63
C ASP A 167 7.86 -9.57 12.10
N ALA A 168 7.48 -8.90 13.19
CA ALA A 168 8.14 -7.67 13.65
C ALA A 168 9.66 -7.86 13.84
N ALA A 169 10.11 -8.98 14.39
CA ALA A 169 11.54 -9.26 14.56
C ALA A 169 12.26 -9.44 13.21
N LYS A 170 11.62 -10.12 12.24
CA LYS A 170 12.15 -10.34 10.89
C LYS A 170 12.25 -9.01 10.14
N LEU A 171 11.25 -8.13 10.27
CA LEU A 171 11.23 -6.79 9.67
C LEU A 171 12.34 -5.89 10.24
N LYS A 172 12.57 -5.93 11.56
CA LYS A 172 13.68 -5.19 12.20
C LYS A 172 15.06 -5.70 11.76
N ALA A 173 15.17 -6.97 11.43
CA ALA A 173 16.40 -7.60 10.93
C ALA A 173 16.62 -7.36 9.43
N PHE A 174 15.58 -7.07 8.66
CA PHE A 174 15.68 -6.82 7.23
C PHE A 174 16.51 -5.56 6.95
N LYS A 175 17.45 -5.65 5.99
CA LYS A 175 18.38 -4.57 5.67
C LYS A 175 18.39 -4.28 4.18
N HIS A 176 18.00 -3.08 3.84
CA HIS A 176 18.18 -2.44 2.54
C HIS A 176 18.23 -0.93 2.77
N PRO A 177 19.10 -0.16 2.08
CA PRO A 177 19.21 1.29 2.31
C PRO A 177 17.88 2.03 2.10
N ASP A 178 17.09 1.60 1.11
CA ASP A 178 15.83 2.24 0.71
C ASP A 178 14.58 1.53 1.29
N PHE A 179 14.78 0.61 2.24
CA PHE A 179 13.63 0.03 2.96
C PHE A 179 12.93 1.10 3.79
N PHE A 180 11.75 1.48 3.33
CA PHE A 180 10.99 2.58 3.90
C PHE A 180 9.98 2.14 4.95
N GLY A 181 9.24 1.06 4.68
CA GLY A 181 8.17 0.62 5.57
C GLY A 181 7.45 -0.65 5.13
N VAL A 182 6.32 -0.89 5.74
CA VAL A 182 5.48 -2.06 5.49
C VAL A 182 4.07 -1.65 5.10
N ASP A 183 3.44 -2.43 4.21
CA ASP A 183 2.02 -2.35 3.90
C ASP A 183 1.30 -3.59 4.46
N ILE A 184 0.35 -3.37 5.35
CA ILE A 184 -0.37 -4.42 6.06
C ILE A 184 -1.87 -4.35 5.78
N ASN A 185 -2.53 -5.52 5.70
CA ASN A 185 -3.94 -5.59 5.36
C ASN A 185 -4.63 -6.77 6.11
N SER A 186 -4.83 -7.91 5.44
CA SER A 186 -5.73 -8.99 5.85
C SER A 186 -5.40 -9.64 7.20
N ARG A 187 -4.12 -9.71 7.61
CA ARG A 187 -3.73 -10.27 8.91
C ARG A 187 -4.09 -9.37 10.09
N PHE A 188 -4.46 -8.12 9.82
CA PHE A 188 -4.86 -7.11 10.80
C PHE A 188 -6.36 -6.78 10.72
N GLU A 189 -7.17 -7.77 10.35
CA GLU A 189 -8.62 -7.64 10.24
C GLU A 189 -9.33 -8.68 11.10
N THR A 190 -10.54 -8.34 11.54
CA THR A 190 -11.52 -9.27 12.13
C THR A 190 -12.40 -9.87 11.03
N GLU A 191 -12.71 -9.08 10.01
CA GLU A 191 -13.37 -9.48 8.76
C GLU A 191 -12.92 -8.53 7.63
N PRO A 192 -13.05 -8.89 6.34
CA PRO A 192 -12.58 -8.06 5.24
C PRO A 192 -13.11 -6.62 5.31
N GLY A 193 -12.16 -5.66 5.41
CA GLY A 193 -12.46 -4.22 5.55
C GLY A 193 -12.66 -3.74 6.98
N VAL A 194 -12.63 -4.60 8.00
CA VAL A 194 -12.74 -4.21 9.43
C VAL A 194 -11.43 -4.49 10.15
N LYS A 195 -10.71 -3.42 10.48
CA LYS A 195 -9.38 -3.50 11.11
C LYS A 195 -9.44 -3.82 12.60
N ASP A 196 -8.56 -4.72 13.04
CA ASP A 196 -8.29 -5.03 14.43
C ASP A 196 -7.28 -4.03 15.00
N MET A 197 -7.78 -2.98 15.64
CA MET A 197 -6.94 -1.90 16.20
C MET A 197 -6.02 -2.39 17.33
N ALA A 198 -6.38 -3.45 18.05
CA ALA A 198 -5.53 -4.02 19.08
C ALA A 198 -4.29 -4.69 18.45
N LYS A 199 -4.48 -5.45 17.37
CA LYS A 199 -3.35 -6.03 16.60
C LYS A 199 -2.46 -4.95 15.99
N LEU A 200 -3.05 -3.89 15.43
CA LEU A 200 -2.30 -2.77 14.87
C LEU A 200 -1.43 -2.09 15.93
N LEU A 201 -1.99 -1.80 17.10
CA LEU A 201 -1.24 -1.24 18.23
C LEU A 201 -0.11 -2.18 18.68
N GLN A 202 -0.42 -3.47 18.85
CA GLN A 202 0.58 -4.49 19.21
C GLN A 202 1.74 -4.54 18.21
N PHE A 203 1.44 -4.55 16.91
CA PHE A 203 2.44 -4.57 15.85
C PHE A 203 3.30 -3.30 15.87
N LYS A 204 2.66 -2.12 15.96
CA LYS A 204 3.38 -0.85 16.05
C LYS A 204 4.34 -0.80 17.25
N LEU A 205 3.92 -1.30 18.40
CA LEU A 205 4.78 -1.39 19.58
C LEU A 205 5.94 -2.38 19.38
N ALA A 206 5.69 -3.50 18.70
CA ALA A 206 6.71 -4.50 18.40
C ALA A 206 7.77 -3.99 17.39
N LEU A 207 7.44 -3.00 16.55
CA LEU A 207 8.37 -2.40 15.58
C LEU A 207 9.24 -1.28 16.18
N LYS A 208 8.91 -0.73 17.33
CA LYS A 208 9.76 0.20 18.09
C LYS A 208 10.96 -0.54 18.70
#